data_1efed6a64354dbe785a404384e655aa5
#
_entry.id   1efed6a64354dbe785a404384e655aa5
#
_cell.length_a   1.000
_cell.length_b   1.000
_cell.length_c   1.000
_cell.angle_alpha   90.00
_cell.angle_beta   90.00
_cell.angle_gamma   90.00
#
_symmetry.space_group_name_H-M   'P 1'
#
loop_
_entity.id
_entity.type
_entity.pdbx_description
1 polymer ?
#
loop_
_entity_poly.entity_id
_entity_poly.type
_entity_poly.pdbx_seq_one_letter_code
_entity_poly.pdbx_strand_id
1 'polypeptide(L)'
;MEHKGTKTLETKRLLLRQFSKNDAEAMFRNWESDAAVTEFLRWKAAAGIWETQQILHEWTQGYQQNDFYQWAIVLKEIEEPIGSISVVGKDEKLAMVHIGYCIGRKWWNQGITTEAFRAIIPFFFEEVGVNRIESQHDPNNPNSGKVMEKCGLRYEGTLRQGDWNNQGIVDACMYSLLKSEWESERR
;
A
#
# COMPACT_ATOMS: atom_id res chain seq x y z
N MET A 1 -1.54 11.30 -16.46
CA MET A 1 -0.68 11.40 -15.24
C MET A 1 0.77 11.58 -15.66
N GLU A 2 1.59 12.28 -14.86
CA GLU A 2 3.04 12.40 -15.09
C GLU A 2 3.79 11.51 -14.09
N HIS A 3 4.06 10.29 -14.48
CA HIS A 3 4.67 9.31 -13.60
C HIS A 3 6.10 9.68 -13.19
N LYS A 4 6.41 9.54 -11.90
CA LYS A 4 7.68 9.94 -11.27
C LYS A 4 8.48 8.78 -10.69
N GLY A 5 7.94 7.56 -10.76
CA GLY A 5 8.49 6.39 -10.09
C GLY A 5 8.39 6.45 -8.57
N THR A 6 8.84 5.41 -7.92
CA THR A 6 8.87 5.32 -6.46
C THR A 6 9.95 6.24 -5.89
N LYS A 7 9.56 7.44 -5.46
CA LYS A 7 10.45 8.40 -4.79
C LYS A 7 10.52 8.14 -3.29
N THR A 8 11.64 8.45 -2.68
CA THR A 8 11.77 8.43 -1.21
C THR A 8 10.93 9.53 -0.58
N LEU A 9 10.09 9.16 0.39
CA LEU A 9 9.27 10.08 1.19
C LEU A 9 9.58 9.85 2.66
N GLU A 10 9.56 10.92 3.43
CA GLU A 10 9.93 10.88 4.84
C GLU A 10 8.80 11.46 5.70
N THR A 11 8.54 10.80 6.83
CA THR A 11 7.59 11.26 7.84
C THR A 11 8.28 11.34 9.21
N LYS A 12 7.52 11.60 10.25
CA LYS A 12 8.06 11.63 11.62
C LYS A 12 8.71 10.30 12.02
N ARG A 13 8.03 9.16 11.75
CA ARG A 13 8.48 7.82 12.19
C ARG A 13 9.00 6.96 11.06
N LEU A 14 8.69 7.30 9.79
CA LEU A 14 8.86 6.40 8.66
C LEU A 14 9.78 6.98 7.59
N LEU A 15 10.49 6.09 6.93
CA LEU A 15 11.12 6.32 5.64
C LEU A 15 10.44 5.40 4.63
N LEU A 16 9.73 5.98 3.66
CA LEU A 16 9.16 5.26 2.52
C LEU A 16 10.19 5.30 1.39
N ARG A 17 10.74 4.15 1.02
CA ARG A 17 11.78 4.06 0.00
C ARG A 17 11.56 2.85 -0.92
N GLN A 18 12.28 2.80 -2.01
CA GLN A 18 12.37 1.57 -2.80
C GLN A 18 12.91 0.42 -1.95
N PHE A 19 12.39 -0.79 -2.20
CA PHE A 19 12.99 -2.00 -1.66
C PHE A 19 14.35 -2.28 -2.31
N SER A 20 15.20 -2.98 -1.56
CA SER A 20 16.46 -3.53 -2.02
C SER A 20 16.51 -5.04 -1.78
N LYS A 21 17.43 -5.73 -2.43
CA LYS A 21 17.64 -7.17 -2.19
C LYS A 21 18.01 -7.48 -0.74
N ASN A 22 18.62 -6.51 -0.03
CA ASN A 22 19.03 -6.67 1.36
C ASN A 22 17.84 -6.67 2.33
N ASP A 23 16.65 -6.28 1.89
CA ASP A 23 15.44 -6.25 2.72
C ASP A 23 14.80 -7.64 2.90
N ALA A 24 15.29 -8.67 2.22
CA ALA A 24 14.67 -9.99 2.17
C ALA A 24 14.43 -10.61 3.56
N GLU A 25 15.43 -10.58 4.43
CA GLU A 25 15.32 -11.17 5.78
C GLU A 25 14.32 -10.42 6.66
N ALA A 26 14.35 -9.09 6.63
CA ALA A 26 13.41 -8.26 7.38
C ALA A 26 11.98 -8.43 6.83
N MET A 27 11.80 -8.43 5.51
CA MET A 27 10.53 -8.63 4.85
C MET A 27 9.92 -9.99 5.20
N PHE A 28 10.68 -11.07 5.05
CA PHE A 28 10.26 -12.43 5.38
C PHE A 28 9.86 -12.56 6.85
N ARG A 29 10.73 -12.12 7.76
CA ARG A 29 10.51 -12.19 9.22
C ARG A 29 9.33 -11.33 9.68
N ASN A 30 9.18 -10.13 9.13
CA ASN A 30 8.27 -9.14 9.67
C ASN A 30 6.83 -9.31 9.19
N TRP A 31 6.60 -9.86 7.97
CA TRP A 31 5.22 -10.01 7.45
C TRP A 31 5.01 -11.12 6.41
N GLU A 32 5.97 -11.42 5.52
CA GLU A 32 5.73 -12.35 4.41
C GLU A 32 5.50 -13.80 4.87
N SER A 33 6.13 -14.21 5.98
CA SER A 33 5.95 -15.55 6.56
C SER A 33 4.79 -15.64 7.54
N ASP A 34 4.07 -14.55 7.83
CA ASP A 34 2.97 -14.53 8.81
C ASP A 34 1.61 -14.74 8.12
N ALA A 35 1.00 -15.90 8.33
CA ALA A 35 -0.31 -16.23 7.78
C ALA A 35 -1.43 -15.29 8.24
N ALA A 36 -1.33 -14.70 9.43
CA ALA A 36 -2.31 -13.72 9.90
C ALA A 36 -2.21 -12.39 9.15
N VAL A 37 -1.01 -12.01 8.70
CA VAL A 37 -0.83 -10.80 7.88
C VAL A 37 -1.36 -11.04 6.47
N THR A 38 -1.12 -12.22 5.91
CA THR A 38 -1.49 -12.52 4.52
C THR A 38 -2.94 -13.00 4.35
N GLU A 39 -3.69 -13.20 5.42
CA GLU A 39 -5.05 -13.77 5.41
C GLU A 39 -5.98 -13.12 4.37
N PHE A 40 -5.93 -11.78 4.24
CA PHE A 40 -6.77 -11.02 3.32
C PHE A 40 -6.01 -10.53 2.08
N LEU A 41 -4.79 -11.02 1.85
CA LEU A 41 -3.97 -10.66 0.70
C LEU A 41 -4.14 -11.66 -0.45
N ARG A 42 -3.70 -11.30 -1.64
CA ARG A 42 -3.78 -12.16 -2.82
C ARG A 42 -2.76 -13.30 -2.81
N TRP A 43 -1.77 -13.25 -1.93
CA TRP A 43 -0.74 -14.29 -1.76
C TRP A 43 -0.81 -14.91 -0.37
N LYS A 44 -0.35 -16.14 -0.26
CA LYS A 44 -0.21 -16.88 1.00
C LYS A 44 1.10 -16.52 1.68
N ALA A 45 1.19 -16.84 2.97
CA ALA A 45 2.45 -16.70 3.69
C ALA A 45 3.57 -17.48 2.97
N ALA A 46 4.72 -16.83 2.80
CA ALA A 46 5.87 -17.41 2.14
C ALA A 46 6.39 -18.62 2.92
N ALA A 47 6.60 -19.73 2.22
CA ALA A 47 7.12 -20.97 2.81
C ALA A 47 8.62 -20.90 3.10
N GLY A 48 9.34 -19.98 2.45
CA GLY A 48 10.75 -19.76 2.65
C GLY A 48 11.23 -18.43 2.12
N ILE A 49 12.37 -17.98 2.63
CA ILE A 49 12.95 -16.68 2.26
C ILE A 49 13.22 -16.53 0.75
N TRP A 50 13.39 -17.62 0.04
CA TRP A 50 13.61 -17.62 -1.39
C TRP A 50 12.44 -17.02 -2.19
N GLU A 51 11.19 -17.19 -1.72
CA GLU A 51 10.02 -16.56 -2.33
C GLU A 51 10.08 -15.04 -2.17
N THR A 52 10.44 -14.56 -0.97
CA THR A 52 10.65 -13.13 -0.70
C THR A 52 11.78 -12.55 -1.55
N GLN A 53 12.88 -13.29 -1.72
CA GLN A 53 13.98 -12.88 -2.59
C GLN A 53 13.56 -12.77 -4.06
N GLN A 54 12.70 -13.66 -4.53
CA GLN A 54 12.16 -13.58 -5.90
C GLN A 54 11.26 -12.36 -6.07
N ILE A 55 10.36 -12.08 -5.13
CA ILE A 55 9.50 -10.88 -5.15
C ILE A 55 10.36 -9.61 -5.18
N LEU A 56 11.38 -9.52 -4.34
CA LEU A 56 12.29 -8.37 -4.31
C LEU A 56 13.10 -8.22 -5.61
N HIS A 57 13.46 -9.33 -6.25
CA HIS A 57 14.09 -9.29 -7.55
C HIS A 57 13.16 -8.64 -8.61
N GLU A 58 11.90 -9.05 -8.65
CA GLU A 58 10.89 -8.50 -9.56
C GLU A 58 10.66 -6.99 -9.29
N TRP A 59 10.47 -6.61 -8.01
CA TRP A 59 10.27 -5.20 -7.65
C TRP A 59 11.47 -4.33 -7.98
N THR A 60 12.70 -4.83 -7.75
CA THR A 60 13.91 -4.08 -8.09
C THR A 60 14.08 -3.86 -9.60
N GLN A 61 13.57 -4.76 -10.44
CA GLN A 61 13.48 -4.54 -11.89
C GLN A 61 12.37 -3.54 -12.23
N GLY A 62 11.22 -3.63 -11.54
CA GLY A 62 10.08 -2.72 -11.74
C GLY A 62 10.42 -1.24 -11.55
N TYR A 63 11.36 -0.90 -10.67
CA TYR A 63 11.78 0.49 -10.41
C TYR A 63 12.43 1.20 -11.61
N GLN A 64 12.76 0.50 -12.67
CA GLN A 64 13.18 1.11 -13.94
C GLN A 64 12.03 1.75 -14.71
N GLN A 65 10.79 1.46 -14.29
CA GLN A 65 9.57 2.01 -14.89
C GLN A 65 9.07 3.17 -14.04
N ASN A 66 8.83 4.32 -14.64
CA ASN A 66 8.35 5.51 -13.92
C ASN A 66 6.92 5.36 -13.39
N ASP A 67 6.16 4.40 -13.87
CA ASP A 67 4.79 4.11 -13.45
C ASP A 67 4.70 2.94 -12.44
N PHE A 68 5.83 2.47 -11.93
CA PHE A 68 5.91 1.45 -10.87
C PHE A 68 6.09 2.12 -9.51
N TYR A 69 5.13 1.88 -8.62
CA TYR A 69 5.08 2.48 -7.28
C TYR A 69 4.96 1.40 -6.22
N GLN A 70 6.06 1.11 -5.56
CA GLN A 70 6.18 0.10 -4.50
C GLN A 70 7.14 0.60 -3.42
N TRP A 71 6.63 0.98 -2.26
CA TRP A 71 7.44 1.46 -1.14
C TRP A 71 7.59 0.43 -0.04
N ALA A 72 8.79 0.27 0.46
CA ALA A 72 9.06 -0.27 1.77
C ALA A 72 8.64 0.76 2.83
N ILE A 73 7.86 0.35 3.81
CA ILE A 73 7.57 1.14 5.00
C ILE A 73 8.68 0.82 6.01
N VAL A 74 9.70 1.66 6.08
CA VAL A 74 10.83 1.50 7.01
C VAL A 74 10.55 2.26 8.28
N LEU A 75 10.57 1.59 9.43
CA LEU A 75 10.47 2.22 10.74
C LEU A 75 11.84 2.75 11.17
N LYS A 76 11.98 4.07 11.30
CA LYS A 76 13.26 4.74 11.59
C LYS A 76 13.93 4.26 12.88
N GLU A 77 13.12 3.92 13.89
CA GLU A 77 13.61 3.46 15.20
C GLU A 77 14.47 2.18 15.11
N ILE A 78 14.14 1.30 14.16
CA ILE A 78 14.82 0.01 13.99
C ILE A 78 15.52 -0.12 12.63
N GLU A 79 15.38 0.88 11.76
CA GLU A 79 15.97 0.96 10.42
C GLU A 79 15.60 -0.23 9.50
N GLU A 80 14.49 -0.92 9.80
CA GLU A 80 14.03 -2.09 9.04
C GLU A 80 12.68 -1.84 8.36
N PRO A 81 12.43 -2.47 7.18
CA PRO A 81 11.10 -2.50 6.59
C PRO A 81 10.17 -3.38 7.44
N ILE A 82 8.99 -2.84 7.71
CA ILE A 82 7.96 -3.46 8.54
C ILE A 82 6.66 -3.70 7.79
N GLY A 83 6.61 -3.32 6.53
CA GLY A 83 5.45 -3.45 5.64
C GLY A 83 5.71 -2.82 4.29
N SER A 84 4.66 -2.76 3.47
CA SER A 84 4.69 -2.14 2.16
C SER A 84 3.43 -1.34 1.86
N ILE A 85 3.56 -0.35 0.97
CA ILE A 85 2.45 0.38 0.37
C ILE A 85 2.74 0.60 -1.11
N SER A 86 1.75 0.39 -1.99
CA SER A 86 1.98 0.36 -3.43
C SER A 86 0.75 0.75 -4.25
N VAL A 87 0.96 1.06 -5.53
CA VAL A 87 -0.10 1.11 -6.53
C VAL A 87 -0.29 -0.30 -7.07
N VAL A 88 -1.46 -0.87 -6.83
CA VAL A 88 -1.85 -2.22 -7.29
C VAL A 88 -2.75 -2.19 -8.53
N GLY A 89 -3.22 -1.01 -8.92
CA GLY A 89 -4.01 -0.76 -10.11
C GLY A 89 -3.98 0.72 -10.49
N LYS A 90 -4.19 1.02 -11.76
CA LYS A 90 -4.26 2.40 -12.25
C LYS A 90 -5.13 2.50 -13.50
N ASP A 91 -5.70 3.68 -13.72
CA ASP A 91 -6.41 4.05 -14.95
C ASP A 91 -5.93 5.44 -15.41
N GLU A 92 -5.26 5.47 -16.55
CA GLU A 92 -4.70 6.71 -17.13
C GLU A 92 -5.78 7.70 -17.59
N LYS A 93 -6.93 7.20 -18.07
CA LYS A 93 -8.01 8.05 -18.56
C LYS A 93 -8.73 8.76 -17.42
N LEU A 94 -8.87 8.08 -16.29
CA LEU A 94 -9.46 8.63 -15.06
C LEU A 94 -8.43 9.38 -14.20
N ALA A 95 -7.14 9.32 -14.56
CA ALA A 95 -6.03 9.74 -13.72
C ALA A 95 -6.17 9.16 -12.29
N MET A 96 -6.36 7.84 -12.20
CA MET A 96 -6.67 7.12 -10.98
C MET A 96 -5.56 6.14 -10.62
N VAL A 97 -5.28 6.01 -9.31
CA VAL A 97 -4.43 4.97 -8.74
C VAL A 97 -5.18 4.22 -7.64
N HIS A 98 -5.00 2.91 -7.61
CA HIS A 98 -5.53 2.03 -6.57
C HIS A 98 -4.41 1.63 -5.63
N ILE A 99 -4.54 1.95 -4.35
CA ILE A 99 -3.50 1.74 -3.34
C ILE A 99 -3.78 0.46 -2.55
N GLY A 100 -2.75 -0.38 -2.47
CA GLY A 100 -2.70 -1.54 -1.58
C GLY A 100 -1.60 -1.39 -0.53
N TYR A 101 -1.78 -2.01 0.63
CA TYR A 101 -0.80 -1.98 1.72
C TYR A 101 -0.90 -3.22 2.60
N CYS A 102 0.23 -3.55 3.22
CA CYS A 102 0.29 -4.52 4.31
C CYS A 102 1.34 -4.08 5.33
N ILE A 103 1.20 -4.54 6.56
CA ILE A 103 2.13 -4.26 7.65
C ILE A 103 2.22 -5.46 8.59
N GLY A 104 3.40 -5.71 9.09
CA GLY A 104 3.64 -6.78 10.06
C GLY A 104 2.77 -6.67 11.31
N ARG A 105 2.29 -7.80 11.80
CA ARG A 105 1.34 -7.91 12.93
C ARG A 105 1.81 -7.18 14.19
N LYS A 106 3.11 -7.17 14.46
CA LYS A 106 3.72 -6.47 15.61
C LYS A 106 3.40 -4.96 15.62
N TRP A 107 3.13 -4.38 14.46
CA TRP A 107 2.91 -2.93 14.30
C TRP A 107 1.46 -2.54 14.00
N TRP A 108 0.52 -3.49 14.14
CA TRP A 108 -0.90 -3.21 14.01
C TRP A 108 -1.39 -2.23 15.07
N ASN A 109 -2.42 -1.48 14.73
CA ASN A 109 -3.10 -0.50 15.62
C ASN A 109 -2.22 0.64 16.14
N GLN A 110 -1.04 0.88 15.55
CA GLN A 110 -0.11 1.94 15.94
C GLN A 110 -0.16 3.17 15.03
N GLY A 111 -1.10 3.19 14.07
CA GLY A 111 -1.28 4.30 13.12
C GLY A 111 -0.19 4.42 12.06
N ILE A 112 0.70 3.42 11.94
CA ILE A 112 1.83 3.43 11.00
C ILE A 112 1.35 3.40 9.55
N THR A 113 0.42 2.50 9.22
CA THR A 113 -0.12 2.41 7.85
C THR A 113 -0.85 3.70 7.46
N THR A 114 -1.59 4.33 8.39
CA THR A 114 -2.22 5.63 8.17
C THR A 114 -1.18 6.72 7.89
N GLU A 115 -0.06 6.74 8.63
CA GLU A 115 1.04 7.69 8.41
C GLU A 115 1.69 7.49 7.03
N ALA A 116 1.95 6.25 6.64
CA ALA A 116 2.50 5.91 5.33
C ALA A 116 1.55 6.30 4.19
N PHE A 117 0.27 6.01 4.32
CA PHE A 117 -0.73 6.35 3.30
C PHE A 117 -0.87 7.87 3.16
N ARG A 118 -0.96 8.60 4.27
CA ARG A 118 -0.99 10.08 4.26
C ARG A 118 0.23 10.69 3.58
N ALA A 119 1.39 10.07 3.65
CA ALA A 119 2.60 10.59 3.03
C ALA A 119 2.58 10.49 1.50
N ILE A 120 1.93 9.46 0.93
CA ILE A 120 1.86 9.28 -0.53
C ILE A 120 0.73 10.10 -1.18
N ILE A 121 -0.30 10.53 -0.45
CA ILE A 121 -1.43 11.29 -1.00
C ILE A 121 -0.97 12.60 -1.67
N PRO A 122 -0.20 13.50 -1.01
CA PRO A 122 0.31 14.71 -1.65
C PRO A 122 1.17 14.43 -2.88
N PHE A 123 2.03 13.41 -2.80
CA PHE A 123 2.87 13.00 -3.92
C PHE A 123 2.04 12.65 -5.16
N PHE A 124 0.96 11.89 -5.01
CA PHE A 124 0.10 11.54 -6.13
C PHE A 124 -0.69 12.73 -6.67
N PHE A 125 -1.27 13.56 -5.80
CA PHE A 125 -2.09 14.69 -6.25
C PHE A 125 -1.27 15.85 -6.80
N GLU A 126 -0.12 16.18 -6.19
CA GLU A 126 0.68 17.36 -6.55
C GLU A 126 1.73 17.04 -7.63
N GLU A 127 2.44 15.90 -7.50
CA GLU A 127 3.58 15.61 -8.38
C GLU A 127 3.21 14.71 -9.56
N VAL A 128 2.35 13.71 -9.37
CA VAL A 128 1.93 12.78 -10.44
C VAL A 128 0.72 13.32 -11.20
N GLY A 129 -0.09 14.17 -10.57
CA GLY A 129 -1.29 14.75 -11.18
C GLY A 129 -2.46 13.77 -11.22
N VAL A 130 -2.57 12.89 -10.22
CA VAL A 130 -3.71 12.00 -10.02
C VAL A 130 -4.94 12.81 -9.71
N ASN A 131 -6.12 12.40 -10.22
CA ASN A 131 -7.41 12.97 -9.90
C ASN A 131 -8.13 12.19 -8.78
N ARG A 132 -7.87 10.87 -8.69
CA ARG A 132 -8.58 9.96 -7.79
C ARG A 132 -7.65 8.92 -7.21
N ILE A 133 -7.67 8.77 -5.91
CA ILE A 133 -7.00 7.68 -5.18
C ILE A 133 -8.09 6.72 -4.69
N GLU A 134 -7.96 5.44 -5.01
CA GLU A 134 -8.83 4.38 -4.53
C GLU A 134 -8.09 3.42 -3.62
N SER A 135 -8.84 2.74 -2.78
CA SER A 135 -8.40 1.57 -2.04
C SER A 135 -9.61 0.71 -1.68
N GLN A 136 -9.39 -0.56 -1.40
CA GLN A 136 -10.46 -1.47 -1.01
C GLN A 136 -10.02 -2.44 0.07
N HIS A 137 -10.99 -3.04 0.74
CA HIS A 137 -10.74 -4.11 1.70
C HIS A 137 -11.83 -5.17 1.69
N ASP A 138 -11.49 -6.38 2.11
CA ASP A 138 -12.45 -7.44 2.43
C ASP A 138 -13.29 -6.99 3.64
N PRO A 139 -14.64 -7.12 3.63
CA PRO A 139 -15.51 -6.79 4.78
C PRO A 139 -15.06 -7.42 6.10
N ASN A 140 -14.41 -8.59 6.04
CA ASN A 140 -13.87 -9.28 7.21
C ASN A 140 -12.56 -8.64 7.75
N ASN A 141 -12.00 -7.65 7.03
CA ASN A 141 -10.84 -6.86 7.46
C ASN A 141 -11.20 -5.38 7.71
N PRO A 142 -12.07 -5.06 8.68
CA PRO A 142 -12.55 -3.69 8.89
C PRO A 142 -11.44 -2.72 9.33
N ASN A 143 -10.33 -3.21 9.86
CA ASN A 143 -9.21 -2.36 10.25
C ASN A 143 -8.51 -1.72 9.06
N SER A 144 -8.52 -2.37 7.90
CA SER A 144 -8.04 -1.77 6.65
C SER A 144 -8.92 -0.58 6.24
N GLY A 145 -10.26 -0.71 6.33
CA GLY A 145 -11.19 0.40 6.08
C GLY A 145 -10.95 1.61 6.99
N LYS A 146 -10.69 1.38 8.30
CA LYS A 146 -10.34 2.46 9.23
C LYS A 146 -9.08 3.23 8.85
N VAL A 147 -8.10 2.59 8.20
CA VAL A 147 -6.91 3.27 7.66
C VAL A 147 -7.34 4.23 6.55
N MET A 148 -8.18 3.77 5.63
CA MET A 148 -8.69 4.57 4.51
C MET A 148 -9.48 5.78 5.00
N GLU A 149 -10.41 5.59 5.92
CA GLU A 149 -11.19 6.68 6.55
C GLU A 149 -10.30 7.72 7.23
N LYS A 150 -9.30 7.28 8.01
CA LYS A 150 -8.34 8.18 8.65
C LYS A 150 -7.46 8.95 7.66
N CYS A 151 -7.33 8.46 6.44
CA CYS A 151 -6.62 9.16 5.34
C CYS A 151 -7.53 10.08 4.53
N GLY A 152 -8.81 10.20 4.90
CA GLY A 152 -9.79 11.05 4.21
C GLY A 152 -10.51 10.37 3.05
N LEU A 153 -10.26 9.07 2.81
CA LEU A 153 -11.02 8.35 1.80
C LEU A 153 -12.45 8.13 2.28
N ARG A 154 -13.42 8.26 1.38
CA ARG A 154 -14.85 8.05 1.63
C ARG A 154 -15.29 6.70 1.13
N TYR A 155 -16.12 6.02 1.91
CA TYR A 155 -16.77 4.77 1.51
C TYR A 155 -17.77 5.03 0.38
N GLU A 156 -17.68 4.27 -0.71
CA GLU A 156 -18.55 4.39 -1.89
C GLU A 156 -19.54 3.23 -2.02
N GLY A 157 -19.25 2.11 -1.39
CA GLY A 157 -20.13 0.94 -1.45
C GLY A 157 -19.35 -0.37 -1.39
N THR A 158 -20.11 -1.47 -1.34
CA THR A 158 -19.54 -2.82 -1.40
C THR A 158 -19.89 -3.48 -2.73
N LEU A 159 -18.88 -3.87 -3.48
CA LEU A 159 -19.02 -4.69 -4.68
C LEU A 159 -19.13 -6.15 -4.25
N ARG A 160 -20.30 -6.76 -4.45
CA ARG A 160 -20.50 -8.18 -4.12
C ARG A 160 -19.68 -9.04 -5.06
N GLN A 161 -18.83 -9.92 -4.48
CA GLN A 161 -17.90 -10.80 -5.22
C GLN A 161 -17.03 -10.01 -6.23
N GLY A 162 -16.65 -8.79 -5.84
CA GLY A 162 -15.93 -7.84 -6.68
C GLY A 162 -14.42 -7.95 -6.58
N ASP A 163 -13.88 -8.83 -5.73
CA ASP A 163 -12.44 -9.06 -5.59
C ASP A 163 -12.15 -10.54 -5.25
N TRP A 164 -10.88 -10.85 -5.11
CA TRP A 164 -10.40 -12.15 -4.66
C TRP A 164 -9.15 -11.99 -3.76
N ASN A 165 -8.99 -12.89 -2.84
CA ASN A 165 -7.79 -13.05 -2.03
C ASN A 165 -7.38 -14.54 -1.99
N ASN A 166 -6.39 -14.89 -1.16
CA ASN A 166 -5.94 -16.28 -1.09
C ASN A 166 -6.95 -17.25 -0.45
N GLN A 167 -8.10 -16.74 0.03
CA GLN A 167 -9.23 -17.55 0.54
C GLN A 167 -10.30 -17.78 -0.56
N GLY A 168 -10.25 -17.06 -1.67
CA GLY A 168 -11.19 -17.17 -2.79
C GLY A 168 -11.81 -15.84 -3.20
N ILE A 169 -13.01 -15.90 -3.78
CA ILE A 169 -13.79 -14.73 -4.21
C ILE A 169 -14.42 -14.08 -2.98
N VAL A 170 -14.27 -12.76 -2.86
CA VAL A 170 -14.74 -11.96 -1.73
C VAL A 170 -15.48 -10.69 -2.18
N ASP A 171 -16.23 -10.10 -1.29
CA ASP A 171 -16.77 -8.76 -1.49
C ASP A 171 -15.66 -7.71 -1.32
N ALA A 172 -15.79 -6.57 -2.00
CA ALA A 172 -14.86 -5.46 -1.91
C ALA A 172 -15.56 -4.19 -1.38
N CYS A 173 -15.17 -3.74 -0.20
CA CYS A 173 -15.56 -2.43 0.32
C CYS A 173 -14.67 -1.35 -0.31
N MET A 174 -15.27 -0.53 -1.18
CA MET A 174 -14.56 0.49 -1.97
C MET A 174 -14.51 1.83 -1.24
N TYR A 175 -13.35 2.45 -1.27
CA TYR A 175 -13.09 3.79 -0.74
C TYR A 175 -12.33 4.64 -1.75
N SER A 176 -12.57 5.95 -1.75
CA SER A 176 -11.86 6.87 -2.61
C SER A 176 -11.65 8.24 -1.99
N LEU A 177 -10.68 8.97 -2.54
CA LEU A 177 -10.42 10.37 -2.27
C LEU A 177 -10.20 11.10 -3.60
N LEU A 178 -10.97 12.17 -3.84
CA LEU A 178 -10.81 13.02 -5.01
C LEU A 178 -9.83 14.16 -4.71
N LYS A 179 -9.06 14.57 -5.72
CA LYS A 179 -8.14 15.72 -5.62
C LYS A 179 -8.87 16.98 -5.12
N SER A 180 -10.06 17.26 -5.65
CA SER A 180 -10.86 18.42 -5.27
C SER A 180 -11.30 18.41 -3.80
N GLU A 181 -11.57 17.24 -3.23
CA GLU A 181 -11.90 17.08 -1.81
C GLU A 181 -10.67 17.34 -0.93
N TRP A 182 -9.54 16.71 -1.27
CA TRP A 182 -8.28 16.91 -0.57
C TRP A 182 -7.79 18.37 -0.58
N GLU A 183 -7.93 19.07 -1.71
CA GLU A 183 -7.60 20.50 -1.81
C GLU A 183 -8.53 21.38 -0.96
N SER A 184 -9.81 21.02 -0.84
CA SER A 184 -10.79 21.78 -0.06
C SER A 184 -10.56 21.68 1.45
N GLU A 185 -10.06 20.55 1.95
CA GLU A 185 -9.76 20.35 3.37
C GLU A 185 -8.47 21.08 3.84
N ARG A 186 -7.67 21.58 2.91
CA ARG A 186 -6.40 22.30 3.19
C ARG A 186 -6.51 23.83 3.11
N ARG A 187 -7.68 24.33 2.75
CA ARG A 187 -8.01 25.76 2.72
C ARG A 187 -8.56 26.21 4.07
#